data_997e124e5697d0d61264241674ba6a8a
#
_entry.id   997e124e5697d0d61264241674ba6a8a
#
_cell.length_a   1.000
_cell.length_b   1.000
_cell.length_c   1.000
_cell.angle_alpha   90.00
_cell.angle_beta   90.00
_cell.angle_gamma   90.00
#
_symmetry.space_group_name_H-M   'P 1'
#
loop_
_entity.id
_entity.type
_entity.pdbx_description
1 polymer ?
#
loop_
_entity_poly.entity_id
_entity_poly.type
_entity_poly.pdbx_seq_one_letter_code
_entity_poly.pdbx_strand_id
1 'polypeptide(L)'
;MYDKIKLFYPKTREIPDISKLLDKAKDQVDHETGEVCTFGSLEGLKVSIYTGGISIVGSLAKYFYPNNIYPLDRHTTAQAIEKLSDSLHLCLDSAKVTSMEFGTQFVMAHPVESYLSKLGDMPKLLRYHFDAGSLYYKPRGKQQSKVFAFYDKRADAAAKEMTLPIGFVDANLLKYEMRLNGRLPQQLGVPDVTASTLSEKSFYQMMVKRYQDNYFAISKQNQIRTDVMSEIKTVSDAFDVFVARLISQSDQSQIAGYLEELRDADVFPDKKYYTRLKKKLQEVATKAGLSVSDELVKELDDEVKNIGAYV
;
A
#
# COMPACT_ATOMS: atom_id res chain seq x y z
N MET A 1 -3.05 -8.84 -8.40
CA MET A 1 -2.57 -7.83 -7.46
C MET A 1 -3.57 -7.51 -6.34
N TYR A 2 -4.82 -8.00 -6.43
CA TYR A 2 -5.75 -7.88 -5.29
C TYR A 2 -5.36 -8.86 -4.17
N ASP A 3 -5.48 -8.42 -2.91
CA ASP A 3 -5.30 -9.26 -1.73
C ASP A 3 -6.55 -9.15 -0.84
N LYS A 4 -6.57 -8.21 0.09
CA LYS A 4 -7.70 -8.04 0.98
C LYS A 4 -8.78 -7.16 0.36
N ILE A 5 -10.02 -7.61 0.48
CA ILE A 5 -11.19 -6.86 0.03
C ILE A 5 -12.25 -6.80 1.13
N LYS A 6 -13.12 -5.81 1.03
CA LYS A 6 -14.38 -5.75 1.76
C LYS A 6 -15.51 -5.57 0.77
N LEU A 7 -16.35 -6.61 0.68
CA LEU A 7 -17.59 -6.60 -0.10
C LEU A 7 -18.78 -6.27 0.79
N PHE A 8 -19.74 -5.59 0.23
CA PHE A 8 -21.08 -5.41 0.81
C PHE A 8 -22.13 -5.79 -0.22
N TYR A 9 -22.88 -6.84 0.08
CA TYR A 9 -24.00 -7.31 -0.71
C TYR A 9 -25.30 -6.77 -0.10
N PRO A 10 -25.98 -5.79 -0.72
CA PRO A 10 -27.17 -5.17 -0.15
C PRO A 10 -28.36 -6.13 -0.20
N LYS A 11 -29.20 -6.11 0.81
CA LYS A 11 -30.44 -6.88 0.86
C LYS A 11 -31.52 -6.19 0.01
N THR A 12 -31.52 -6.48 -1.28
CA THR A 12 -32.53 -5.97 -2.22
C THR A 12 -33.72 -6.94 -2.45
N ARG A 13 -33.54 -8.20 -2.02
CA ARG A 13 -34.53 -9.30 -2.11
C ARG A 13 -34.36 -10.21 -0.90
N GLU A 14 -35.20 -11.24 -0.79
CA GLU A 14 -34.94 -12.31 0.18
C GLU A 14 -33.56 -12.93 -0.08
N ILE A 15 -32.67 -12.80 0.90
CA ILE A 15 -31.38 -13.45 0.89
C ILE A 15 -31.57 -14.83 1.52
N PRO A 16 -31.10 -15.92 0.91
CA PRO A 16 -31.13 -17.23 1.53
C PRO A 16 -30.43 -17.19 2.90
N ASP A 17 -30.85 -18.02 3.81
CA ASP A 17 -30.21 -18.15 5.11
C ASP A 17 -28.84 -18.80 4.94
N ILE A 18 -27.80 -17.95 4.83
CA ILE A 18 -26.41 -18.38 4.70
C ILE A 18 -25.73 -18.62 6.04
N SER A 19 -26.40 -18.41 7.16
CA SER A 19 -25.82 -18.56 8.50
C SER A 19 -25.30 -19.99 8.73
N LYS A 20 -25.98 -20.98 8.15
CA LYS A 20 -25.61 -22.41 8.21
C LYS A 20 -24.37 -22.78 7.39
N LEU A 21 -23.96 -21.90 6.48
CA LEU A 21 -22.74 -22.09 5.66
C LEU A 21 -21.50 -21.52 6.36
N LEU A 22 -21.68 -20.81 7.49
CA LEU A 22 -20.59 -20.12 8.18
C LEU A 22 -20.04 -20.97 9.33
N ASP A 23 -18.72 -21.00 9.43
CA ASP A 23 -18.02 -21.53 10.58
C ASP A 23 -18.20 -20.61 11.77
N LYS A 24 -18.45 -21.20 12.97
CA LYS A 24 -18.53 -20.48 14.24
C LYS A 24 -19.55 -19.34 14.21
N ALA A 25 -20.67 -19.53 13.50
CA ALA A 25 -21.74 -18.54 13.43
C ALA A 25 -22.26 -18.21 14.84
N LYS A 26 -22.44 -16.90 15.12
CA LYS A 26 -22.96 -16.37 16.39
C LYS A 26 -23.86 -15.20 16.10
N ASP A 27 -25.02 -15.20 16.77
CA ASP A 27 -25.92 -14.06 16.74
C ASP A 27 -25.58 -13.07 17.86
N GLN A 28 -25.63 -11.81 17.53
CA GLN A 28 -25.54 -10.69 18.45
C GLN A 28 -26.80 -9.84 18.29
N VAL A 29 -27.50 -9.61 19.39
CA VAL A 29 -28.67 -8.77 19.42
C VAL A 29 -28.27 -7.39 19.90
N ASP A 30 -28.61 -6.37 19.15
CA ASP A 30 -28.56 -4.99 19.61
C ASP A 30 -29.76 -4.76 20.55
N HIS A 31 -29.52 -4.54 21.82
CA HIS A 31 -30.53 -4.40 22.84
C HIS A 31 -31.34 -3.08 22.75
N GLU A 32 -30.83 -2.07 22.05
CA GLU A 32 -31.51 -0.79 21.84
C GLU A 32 -32.47 -0.87 20.66
N THR A 33 -32.05 -1.51 19.55
CA THR A 33 -32.83 -1.58 18.31
C THR A 33 -33.57 -2.90 18.13
N GLY A 34 -33.16 -3.94 18.85
CA GLY A 34 -33.65 -5.30 18.66
C GLY A 34 -33.12 -5.98 17.39
N GLU A 35 -32.24 -5.35 16.66
CA GLU A 35 -31.66 -5.92 15.45
C GLU A 35 -30.74 -7.10 15.78
N VAL A 36 -30.85 -8.16 14.99
CA VAL A 36 -29.98 -9.34 15.08
C VAL A 36 -28.93 -9.28 13.97
N CYS A 37 -27.66 -9.37 14.37
CA CYS A 37 -26.52 -9.48 13.47
C CYS A 37 -25.87 -10.84 13.65
N THR A 38 -25.67 -11.61 12.57
CA THR A 38 -24.95 -12.89 12.61
C THR A 38 -23.51 -12.71 12.13
N PHE A 39 -22.56 -13.15 12.92
CA PHE A 39 -21.13 -13.11 12.60
C PHE A 39 -20.59 -14.53 12.49
N GLY A 40 -19.79 -14.79 11.46
CA GLY A 40 -19.13 -16.08 11.26
C GLY A 40 -17.92 -15.93 10.31
N SER A 41 -17.39 -17.07 9.89
CA SER A 41 -16.31 -17.11 8.91
C SER A 41 -16.59 -18.15 7.82
N LEU A 42 -15.98 -17.91 6.65
CA LEU A 42 -15.98 -18.86 5.53
C LEU A 42 -14.56 -18.94 4.98
N GLU A 43 -13.90 -20.07 5.17
CA GLU A 43 -12.51 -20.30 4.70
C GLU A 43 -11.56 -19.12 5.00
N GLY A 44 -11.63 -18.54 6.22
CA GLY A 44 -10.81 -17.41 6.65
C GLY A 44 -11.33 -16.02 6.28
N LEU A 45 -12.39 -15.91 5.50
CA LEU A 45 -13.13 -14.66 5.30
C LEU A 45 -14.09 -14.44 6.46
N LYS A 46 -14.16 -13.22 6.98
CA LYS A 46 -15.16 -12.81 7.98
C LYS A 46 -16.44 -12.42 7.27
N VAL A 47 -17.54 -13.05 7.64
CA VAL A 47 -18.87 -12.77 7.10
C VAL A 47 -19.74 -12.22 8.21
N SER A 48 -20.46 -11.13 7.93
CA SER A 48 -21.38 -10.50 8.86
C SER A 48 -22.71 -10.26 8.14
N ILE A 49 -23.80 -10.76 8.69
CA ILE A 49 -25.14 -10.65 8.15
C ILE A 49 -25.88 -9.61 8.98
N TYR A 50 -26.35 -8.56 8.33
CA TYR A 50 -27.11 -7.46 8.93
C TYR A 50 -28.48 -7.38 8.32
N THR A 51 -29.39 -6.64 8.93
CA THR A 51 -30.72 -6.32 8.37
C THR A 51 -30.63 -5.72 6.97
N GLY A 52 -29.61 -4.89 6.70
CA GLY A 52 -29.42 -4.21 5.41
C GLY A 52 -28.61 -4.98 4.37
N GLY A 53 -27.99 -6.12 4.72
CA GLY A 53 -27.17 -6.88 3.78
C GLY A 53 -26.05 -7.70 4.42
N ILE A 54 -25.15 -8.19 3.60
CA ILE A 54 -24.04 -9.04 4.01
C ILE A 54 -22.72 -8.32 3.75
N SER A 55 -21.85 -8.29 4.77
CA SER A 55 -20.47 -7.81 4.64
C SER A 55 -19.50 -8.98 4.68
N ILE A 56 -18.60 -9.05 3.70
CA ILE A 56 -17.57 -10.09 3.58
C ILE A 56 -16.20 -9.38 3.58
N VAL A 57 -15.30 -9.77 4.50
CA VAL A 57 -14.01 -9.10 4.68
C VAL A 57 -12.90 -10.12 4.86
N GLY A 58 -11.85 -10.01 4.07
CA GLY A 58 -10.66 -10.83 4.23
C GLY A 58 -9.73 -10.80 3.03
N SER A 59 -8.68 -11.61 3.08
CA SER A 59 -7.78 -11.81 1.95
C SER A 59 -8.44 -12.75 0.95
N LEU A 60 -8.87 -12.21 -0.19
CA LEU A 60 -9.41 -13.00 -1.28
C LEU A 60 -8.33 -13.92 -1.88
N ALA A 61 -7.06 -13.47 -1.84
CA ALA A 61 -5.94 -14.28 -2.27
C ALA A 61 -5.76 -15.53 -1.39
N LYS A 62 -5.87 -15.40 -0.04
CA LYS A 62 -5.80 -16.56 0.87
C LYS A 62 -7.03 -17.49 0.76
N TYR A 63 -8.17 -16.96 0.41
CA TYR A 63 -9.38 -17.75 0.17
C TYR A 63 -9.25 -18.58 -1.11
N PHE A 64 -8.58 -18.06 -2.12
CA PHE A 64 -8.40 -18.73 -3.41
C PHE A 64 -7.16 -19.62 -3.45
N TYR A 65 -6.05 -19.16 -2.87
CA TYR A 65 -4.79 -19.86 -2.72
C TYR A 65 -4.53 -20.22 -1.26
N PRO A 66 -3.65 -21.17 -0.94
CA PRO A 66 -3.30 -21.50 0.45
C PRO A 66 -2.56 -20.38 1.18
N ASN A 67 -2.08 -19.35 0.46
CA ASN A 67 -1.35 -18.20 1.01
C ASN A 67 -1.59 -16.94 0.15
N ASN A 68 -1.07 -15.78 0.57
CA ASN A 68 -1.13 -14.52 -0.18
C ASN A 68 0.23 -14.06 -0.70
N ILE A 69 1.14 -15.01 -0.95
CA ILE A 69 2.39 -14.74 -1.69
C ILE A 69 2.06 -14.54 -3.16
N TYR A 70 1.08 -15.27 -3.67
CA TYR A 70 0.60 -15.08 -5.04
C TYR A 70 -0.64 -14.15 -5.03
N PRO A 71 -0.47 -12.86 -5.39
CA PRO A 71 -1.61 -11.95 -5.47
C PRO A 71 -2.50 -12.33 -6.65
N LEU A 72 -3.80 -12.09 -6.51
CA LEU A 72 -4.74 -12.34 -7.59
C LEU A 72 -4.57 -11.32 -8.73
N ASP A 73 -4.47 -11.81 -9.95
CA ASP A 73 -4.65 -11.02 -11.16
C ASP A 73 -6.16 -10.84 -11.47
N ARG A 74 -6.52 -10.26 -12.61
CA ARG A 74 -7.93 -10.05 -12.95
C ARG A 74 -8.70 -11.36 -13.20
N HIS A 75 -8.05 -12.38 -13.78
CA HIS A 75 -8.69 -13.66 -14.09
C HIS A 75 -8.91 -14.50 -12.83
N THR A 76 -7.88 -14.64 -12.02
CA THR A 76 -7.96 -15.33 -10.73
C THR A 76 -8.84 -14.57 -9.74
N THR A 77 -8.99 -13.25 -9.87
CA THR A 77 -9.97 -12.49 -9.10
C THR A 77 -11.40 -12.86 -9.49
N ALA A 78 -11.69 -12.98 -10.80
CA ALA A 78 -13.00 -13.44 -11.26
C ALA A 78 -13.32 -14.85 -10.71
N GLN A 79 -12.38 -15.79 -10.83
CA GLN A 79 -12.52 -17.15 -10.32
C GLN A 79 -12.72 -17.19 -8.80
N ALA A 80 -12.02 -16.33 -8.07
CA ALA A 80 -12.18 -16.24 -6.61
C ALA A 80 -13.54 -15.68 -6.19
N ILE A 81 -14.09 -14.71 -6.93
CA ILE A 81 -15.44 -14.18 -6.72
C ILE A 81 -16.51 -15.22 -7.10
N GLU A 82 -16.32 -15.95 -8.20
CA GLU A 82 -17.20 -17.06 -8.60
C GLU A 82 -17.22 -18.15 -7.52
N LYS A 83 -16.06 -18.65 -7.08
CA LYS A 83 -15.96 -19.61 -5.97
C LYS A 83 -16.69 -19.12 -4.72
N LEU A 84 -16.54 -17.83 -4.38
CA LEU A 84 -17.20 -17.25 -3.21
C LEU A 84 -18.73 -17.14 -3.40
N SER A 85 -19.18 -16.81 -4.60
CA SER A 85 -20.60 -16.76 -4.97
C SER A 85 -21.24 -18.14 -4.84
N ASP A 86 -20.58 -19.19 -5.34
CA ASP A 86 -21.05 -20.57 -5.25
C ASP A 86 -21.08 -21.07 -3.81
N SER A 87 -20.03 -20.77 -3.02
CA SER A 87 -19.95 -21.17 -1.61
C SER A 87 -21.03 -20.55 -0.74
N LEU A 88 -21.48 -19.35 -1.08
CA LEU A 88 -22.56 -18.63 -0.36
C LEU A 88 -23.94 -18.76 -1.01
N HIS A 89 -24.02 -19.39 -2.19
CA HIS A 89 -25.24 -19.44 -3.01
C HIS A 89 -25.81 -18.04 -3.31
N LEU A 90 -24.90 -17.05 -3.56
CA LEU A 90 -25.24 -15.66 -3.84
C LEU A 90 -24.58 -15.20 -5.15
N CYS A 91 -25.24 -14.40 -5.96
CA CYS A 91 -24.62 -13.73 -7.10
C CYS A 91 -23.91 -12.46 -6.60
N LEU A 92 -22.60 -12.55 -6.35
CA LEU A 92 -21.81 -11.46 -5.78
C LEU A 92 -21.33 -10.41 -6.79
N ASP A 93 -21.58 -10.56 -8.08
CA ASP A 93 -21.12 -9.64 -9.14
C ASP A 93 -21.48 -8.18 -8.84
N SER A 94 -22.68 -7.94 -8.32
CA SER A 94 -23.15 -6.61 -7.95
C SER A 94 -22.78 -6.17 -6.53
N ALA A 95 -22.10 -7.03 -5.75
CA ALA A 95 -21.66 -6.67 -4.40
C ALA A 95 -20.68 -5.49 -4.46
N LYS A 96 -20.95 -4.45 -3.67
CA LYS A 96 -20.11 -3.24 -3.63
C LYS A 96 -18.79 -3.51 -2.95
N VAL A 97 -17.69 -3.09 -3.60
CA VAL A 97 -16.36 -3.10 -2.97
C VAL A 97 -16.23 -1.82 -2.16
N THR A 98 -16.12 -1.94 -0.85
CA THR A 98 -16.03 -0.79 0.06
C THR A 98 -14.61 -0.55 0.58
N SER A 99 -13.73 -1.53 0.44
CA SER A 99 -12.30 -1.43 0.73
C SER A 99 -11.54 -2.47 -0.09
N MET A 100 -10.31 -2.13 -0.51
CA MET A 100 -9.43 -3.06 -1.21
C MET A 100 -7.97 -2.78 -0.90
N GLU A 101 -7.17 -3.84 -0.89
CA GLU A 101 -5.71 -3.81 -0.93
C GLU A 101 -5.24 -4.27 -2.31
N PHE A 102 -4.44 -3.44 -2.97
CA PHE A 102 -3.88 -3.70 -4.29
C PHE A 102 -2.36 -3.57 -4.22
N GLY A 103 -1.66 -4.64 -4.53
CA GLY A 103 -0.21 -4.65 -4.42
C GLY A 103 0.40 -6.02 -4.72
N THR A 104 1.73 -6.06 -4.74
CA THR A 104 2.51 -7.29 -4.95
C THR A 104 3.77 -7.25 -4.11
N GLN A 105 4.50 -8.34 -4.06
CA GLN A 105 5.86 -8.42 -3.53
C GLN A 105 6.86 -8.58 -4.65
N PHE A 106 8.05 -8.05 -4.42
CA PHE A 106 9.20 -8.10 -5.30
C PHE A 106 10.30 -8.92 -4.64
N VAL A 107 10.98 -9.74 -5.40
CA VAL A 107 12.19 -10.44 -4.96
C VAL A 107 13.36 -9.49 -5.22
N MET A 108 14.00 -9.04 -4.15
CA MET A 108 15.04 -8.00 -4.22
C MET A 108 16.43 -8.59 -3.98
N ALA A 109 17.46 -8.00 -4.59
CA ALA A 109 18.85 -8.45 -4.43
C ALA A 109 19.39 -8.18 -3.01
N HIS A 110 18.90 -7.13 -2.35
CA HIS A 110 19.38 -6.68 -1.05
C HIS A 110 18.29 -6.73 0.03
N PRO A 111 18.63 -6.63 1.33
CA PRO A 111 17.66 -6.54 2.42
C PRO A 111 16.66 -5.41 2.21
N VAL A 112 15.39 -5.68 2.53
CA VAL A 112 14.27 -4.76 2.28
C VAL A 112 14.49 -3.37 2.88
N GLU A 113 15.06 -3.29 4.08
CA GLU A 113 15.32 -2.02 4.77
C GLU A 113 16.25 -1.08 3.96
N SER A 114 17.20 -1.65 3.20
CA SER A 114 18.08 -0.87 2.32
C SER A 114 17.30 -0.07 1.28
N TYR A 115 16.20 -0.63 0.74
CA TYR A 115 15.33 0.07 -0.20
C TYR A 115 14.42 1.07 0.51
N LEU A 116 13.87 0.71 1.69
CA LEU A 116 12.99 1.60 2.44
C LEU A 116 13.70 2.88 2.89
N SER A 117 14.98 2.80 3.23
CA SER A 117 15.81 3.95 3.57
C SER A 117 15.95 4.97 2.43
N LYS A 118 15.85 4.51 1.17
CA LYS A 118 15.94 5.35 -0.04
C LYS A 118 14.63 6.03 -0.43
N LEU A 119 13.50 5.58 0.13
CA LEU A 119 12.19 6.17 -0.14
C LEU A 119 11.93 7.36 0.79
N GLY A 120 11.85 8.54 0.22
CA GLY A 120 11.62 9.79 0.93
C GLY A 120 10.14 10.13 1.09
N ASP A 121 9.78 11.39 0.85
CA ASP A 121 8.43 11.88 1.05
C ASP A 121 7.48 11.57 -0.12
N MET A 122 6.21 11.41 0.21
CA MET A 122 5.11 11.28 -0.75
C MET A 122 4.21 12.52 -0.67
N PRO A 123 3.83 13.16 -1.80
CA PRO A 123 2.99 14.34 -1.78
C PRO A 123 1.67 14.13 -1.04
N LYS A 124 1.30 15.08 -0.18
CA LYS A 124 0.05 15.12 0.58
C LYS A 124 -0.11 14.03 1.65
N LEU A 125 0.88 13.18 1.88
CA LEU A 125 0.86 12.14 2.89
C LEU A 125 2.01 12.33 3.89
N LEU A 126 1.83 11.78 5.09
CA LEU A 126 2.88 11.71 6.10
C LEU A 126 3.61 10.38 5.97
N ARG A 127 4.93 10.44 6.08
CA ARG A 127 5.82 9.29 6.10
C ARG A 127 5.97 8.79 7.54
N TYR A 128 5.75 7.50 7.75
CA TYR A 128 5.98 6.81 9.00
C TYR A 128 6.91 5.64 8.74
N HIS A 129 8.10 5.68 9.31
CA HIS A 129 9.05 4.59 9.27
C HIS A 129 9.12 3.93 10.65
N PHE A 130 9.09 2.61 10.69
CA PHE A 130 9.13 1.83 11.92
C PHE A 130 10.37 0.94 11.92
N ASP A 131 11.01 0.77 13.07
CA ASP A 131 12.25 0.00 13.26
C ASP A 131 12.13 -1.48 12.84
N ALA A 132 10.91 -1.99 12.71
CA ALA A 132 10.63 -3.35 12.25
C ALA A 132 10.68 -3.52 10.72
N GLY A 133 11.36 -2.62 9.98
CA GLY A 133 11.48 -2.74 8.51
C GLY A 133 10.16 -2.48 7.78
N SER A 134 9.40 -1.48 8.20
CA SER A 134 8.16 -1.08 7.52
C SER A 134 8.05 0.44 7.36
N LEU A 135 7.54 0.86 6.21
CA LEU A 135 7.34 2.24 5.82
C LEU A 135 5.91 2.46 5.37
N TYR A 136 5.24 3.46 5.95
CA TYR A 136 3.86 3.80 5.61
C TYR A 136 3.75 5.25 5.19
N TYR A 137 2.88 5.50 4.19
CA TYR A 137 2.42 6.83 3.84
C TYR A 137 0.92 6.92 4.11
N LYS A 138 0.52 7.85 4.99
CA LYS A 138 -0.87 7.99 5.46
C LYS A 138 -1.29 9.45 5.45
N PRO A 139 -2.59 9.75 5.21
CA PRO A 139 -3.10 11.10 5.38
C PRO A 139 -3.05 11.55 6.84
N ARG A 140 -3.02 12.84 7.07
CA ARG A 140 -3.19 13.40 8.41
C ARG A 140 -4.58 13.10 8.94
N GLY A 141 -4.67 12.81 10.24
CA GLY A 141 -5.94 12.61 10.95
C GLY A 141 -6.34 11.14 11.09
N LYS A 142 -7.52 10.92 11.69
CA LYS A 142 -8.00 9.57 12.05
C LYS A 142 -8.49 8.76 10.85
N GLN A 143 -8.98 9.42 9.80
CA GLN A 143 -9.56 8.76 8.64
C GLN A 143 -8.48 8.36 7.65
N GLN A 144 -8.09 7.09 7.65
CA GLN A 144 -7.08 6.53 6.75
C GLN A 144 -7.74 5.98 5.47
N SER A 145 -8.27 6.87 4.65
CA SER A 145 -8.95 6.48 3.39
C SER A 145 -7.99 5.87 2.36
N LYS A 146 -6.72 6.29 2.39
CA LYS A 146 -5.68 5.83 1.47
C LYS A 146 -4.37 5.66 2.22
N VAL A 147 -3.78 4.46 2.16
CA VAL A 147 -2.51 4.14 2.81
C VAL A 147 -1.63 3.41 1.82
N PHE A 148 -0.36 3.77 1.76
CA PHE A 148 0.66 2.99 1.07
C PHE A 148 1.58 2.36 2.11
N ALA A 149 1.81 1.07 1.97
CA ALA A 149 2.63 0.29 2.88
C ALA A 149 3.76 -0.42 2.13
N PHE A 150 4.96 -0.28 2.63
CA PHE A 150 6.15 -1.01 2.19
C PHE A 150 6.70 -1.77 3.39
N TYR A 151 6.97 -3.04 3.23
CA TYR A 151 7.48 -3.85 4.35
C TYR A 151 8.14 -5.15 3.88
N ASP A 152 8.94 -5.74 4.77
CA ASP A 152 9.49 -7.07 4.59
C ASP A 152 8.39 -8.12 4.76
N LYS A 153 8.01 -8.76 3.64
CA LYS A 153 6.96 -9.79 3.62
C LYS A 153 7.39 -11.06 4.34
N ARG A 154 8.69 -11.37 4.39
CA ARG A 154 9.21 -12.51 5.13
C ARG A 154 9.09 -12.29 6.64
N ALA A 155 9.49 -11.11 7.12
CA ALA A 155 9.32 -10.73 8.52
C ALA A 155 7.84 -10.70 8.93
N ASP A 156 6.95 -10.16 8.09
CA ASP A 156 5.50 -10.18 8.29
C ASP A 156 4.93 -11.60 8.35
N ALA A 157 5.40 -12.51 7.50
CA ALA A 157 5.00 -13.91 7.50
C ALA A 157 5.46 -14.63 8.76
N ALA A 158 6.71 -14.43 9.19
CA ALA A 158 7.25 -15.00 10.42
C ALA A 158 6.47 -14.53 11.65
N ALA A 159 6.17 -13.22 11.76
CA ALA A 159 5.38 -12.65 12.86
C ALA A 159 3.94 -13.20 12.92
N LYS A 160 3.41 -13.71 11.81
CA LYS A 160 2.07 -14.30 11.68
C LYS A 160 2.08 -15.84 11.64
N GLU A 161 3.22 -16.46 11.88
CA GLU A 161 3.41 -17.92 11.83
C GLU A 161 2.95 -18.52 10.49
N MET A 162 3.16 -17.77 9.40
CA MET A 162 2.77 -18.20 8.05
C MET A 162 3.93 -18.91 7.36
N THR A 163 3.66 -20.08 6.81
CA THR A 163 4.63 -20.81 5.98
C THR A 163 4.77 -20.14 4.61
N LEU A 164 5.99 -19.81 4.24
CA LEU A 164 6.32 -19.34 2.89
C LEU A 164 6.58 -20.53 1.97
N PRO A 165 6.23 -20.44 0.67
CA PRO A 165 6.68 -21.43 -0.32
C PRO A 165 8.21 -21.49 -0.37
N ILE A 166 8.76 -22.68 -0.65
CA ILE A 166 10.22 -22.98 -0.61
C ILE A 166 11.05 -21.94 -1.37
N GLY A 167 10.60 -21.47 -2.53
CA GLY A 167 11.33 -20.47 -3.34
C GLY A 167 11.40 -19.06 -2.73
N PHE A 168 10.71 -18.79 -1.62
CA PHE A 168 10.66 -17.46 -0.98
C PHE A 168 11.18 -17.45 0.45
N VAL A 169 11.61 -18.59 1.00
CA VAL A 169 12.04 -18.71 2.40
C VAL A 169 13.26 -17.82 2.69
N ASP A 170 14.23 -17.81 1.76
CA ASP A 170 15.48 -17.05 1.92
C ASP A 170 15.54 -15.77 1.07
N ALA A 171 14.44 -15.45 0.36
CA ALA A 171 14.40 -14.29 -0.52
C ALA A 171 14.13 -12.99 0.26
N ASN A 172 14.73 -11.87 -0.18
CA ASN A 172 14.38 -10.54 0.28
C ASN A 172 13.05 -10.13 -0.38
N LEU A 173 11.94 -10.23 0.33
CA LEU A 173 10.60 -9.98 -0.20
C LEU A 173 10.09 -8.61 0.22
N LEU A 174 10.24 -7.62 -0.65
CA LEU A 174 9.67 -6.29 -0.46
C LEU A 174 8.23 -6.29 -0.92
N LYS A 175 7.29 -6.13 0.02
CA LYS A 175 5.87 -5.93 -0.29
C LYS A 175 5.57 -4.44 -0.43
N TYR A 176 4.91 -4.07 -1.52
CA TYR A 176 4.29 -2.74 -1.68
C TYR A 176 2.79 -2.92 -1.85
N GLU A 177 2.01 -2.18 -1.06
CA GLU A 177 0.55 -2.22 -1.06
C GLU A 177 -0.05 -0.81 -1.10
N MET A 178 -1.06 -0.66 -1.94
CA MET A 178 -1.99 0.46 -1.94
C MET A 178 -3.30 0.00 -1.29
N ARG A 179 -3.61 0.56 -0.12
CA ARG A 179 -4.83 0.27 0.64
C ARG A 179 -5.82 1.42 0.47
N LEU A 180 -7.00 1.12 -0.05
CA LEU A 180 -8.07 2.08 -0.28
C LEU A 180 -9.27 1.70 0.60
N ASN A 181 -9.72 2.64 1.45
CA ASN A 181 -10.77 2.43 2.43
C ASN A 181 -11.89 3.44 2.25
N GLY A 182 -13.12 2.95 2.06
CA GLY A 182 -14.33 3.76 1.93
C GLY A 182 -14.33 4.70 0.72
N ARG A 183 -15.50 5.05 0.24
CA ARG A 183 -15.73 5.98 -0.87
C ARG A 183 -14.84 5.69 -2.10
N LEU A 184 -14.70 4.41 -2.46
CA LEU A 184 -13.85 3.99 -3.58
C LEU A 184 -14.22 4.66 -4.91
N PRO A 185 -15.51 4.83 -5.28
CA PRO A 185 -15.87 5.53 -6.49
C PRO A 185 -15.28 6.93 -6.59
N GLN A 186 -15.37 7.72 -5.51
CA GLN A 186 -14.81 9.08 -5.47
C GLN A 186 -13.27 9.07 -5.49
N GLN A 187 -12.64 8.13 -4.76
CA GLN A 187 -11.19 8.01 -4.74
C GLN A 187 -10.62 7.60 -6.11
N LEU A 188 -11.36 6.79 -6.86
CA LEU A 188 -10.94 6.24 -8.14
C LEU A 188 -11.45 7.04 -9.34
N GLY A 189 -12.43 7.94 -9.15
CA GLY A 189 -13.02 8.73 -10.22
C GLY A 189 -13.89 7.87 -11.15
N VAL A 190 -14.56 6.85 -10.60
CA VAL A 190 -15.46 5.94 -11.34
C VAL A 190 -16.88 5.99 -10.74
N PRO A 191 -17.92 5.62 -11.49
CA PRO A 191 -19.30 5.69 -11.00
C PRO A 191 -19.57 4.74 -9.83
N ASP A 192 -19.08 3.51 -9.93
CA ASP A 192 -19.23 2.47 -8.90
C ASP A 192 -18.04 1.50 -8.93
N VAL A 193 -17.86 0.72 -7.86
CA VAL A 193 -16.87 -0.36 -7.78
C VAL A 193 -17.58 -1.58 -7.20
N THR A 194 -17.82 -2.57 -8.04
CA THR A 194 -18.46 -3.84 -7.68
C THR A 194 -17.47 -5.00 -7.78
N ALA A 195 -17.87 -6.18 -7.33
CA ALA A 195 -17.03 -7.36 -7.43
C ALA A 195 -16.70 -7.69 -8.90
N SER A 196 -17.66 -7.56 -9.82
CA SER A 196 -17.42 -7.76 -11.27
C SER A 196 -16.43 -6.75 -11.84
N THR A 197 -16.47 -5.47 -11.38
CA THR A 197 -15.55 -4.41 -11.81
C THR A 197 -14.09 -4.79 -11.59
N LEU A 198 -13.76 -5.56 -10.53
CA LEU A 198 -12.39 -5.94 -10.22
C LEU A 198 -11.73 -6.79 -11.33
N SER A 199 -12.51 -7.55 -12.09
CA SER A 199 -12.04 -8.40 -13.18
C SER A 199 -12.06 -7.72 -14.55
N GLU A 200 -12.65 -6.52 -14.67
CA GLU A 200 -12.67 -5.75 -15.92
C GLU A 200 -11.26 -5.31 -16.32
N LYS A 201 -10.90 -5.53 -17.57
CA LYS A 201 -9.55 -5.22 -18.09
C LYS A 201 -9.20 -3.75 -17.91
N SER A 202 -10.11 -2.85 -18.27
CA SER A 202 -9.91 -1.40 -18.19
C SER A 202 -9.71 -0.92 -16.75
N PHE A 203 -10.50 -1.46 -15.82
CA PHE A 203 -10.39 -1.13 -14.40
C PHE A 203 -9.08 -1.66 -13.81
N TYR A 204 -8.72 -2.91 -14.11
CA TYR A 204 -7.47 -3.50 -13.64
C TYR A 204 -6.25 -2.73 -14.14
N GLN A 205 -6.21 -2.36 -15.42
CA GLN A 205 -5.15 -1.54 -16.02
C GLN A 205 -5.06 -0.15 -15.38
N MET A 206 -6.21 0.48 -15.12
CA MET A 206 -6.26 1.74 -14.36
C MET A 206 -5.67 1.59 -12.95
N MET A 207 -5.96 0.49 -12.27
CA MET A 207 -5.43 0.21 -10.93
C MET A 207 -3.91 -0.02 -10.96
N VAL A 208 -3.39 -0.76 -11.94
CA VAL A 208 -1.94 -0.96 -12.14
C VAL A 208 -1.24 0.38 -12.39
N LYS A 209 -1.78 1.18 -13.33
CA LYS A 209 -1.22 2.50 -13.62
C LYS A 209 -1.21 3.39 -12.37
N ARG A 210 -2.30 3.43 -11.62
CA ARG A 210 -2.42 4.23 -10.40
C ARG A 210 -1.44 3.76 -9.31
N TYR A 211 -1.22 2.46 -9.20
CA TYR A 211 -0.25 1.88 -8.29
C TYR A 211 1.17 2.33 -8.64
N GLN A 212 1.56 2.28 -9.92
CA GLN A 212 2.83 2.77 -10.43
C GLN A 212 2.97 4.29 -10.25
N ASP A 213 1.99 5.08 -10.65
CA ASP A 213 2.01 6.55 -10.55
C ASP A 213 2.21 7.01 -9.08
N ASN A 214 1.57 6.33 -8.12
CA ASN A 214 1.74 6.63 -6.71
C ASN A 214 3.14 6.28 -6.20
N TYR A 215 3.73 5.17 -6.65
CA TYR A 215 5.11 4.82 -6.32
C TYR A 215 6.10 5.86 -6.89
N PHE A 216 5.93 6.24 -8.15
CA PHE A 216 6.81 7.23 -8.79
C PHE A 216 6.63 8.64 -8.25
N ALA A 217 5.55 8.94 -7.56
CA ALA A 217 5.36 10.21 -6.84
C ALA A 217 6.17 10.30 -5.53
N ILE A 218 6.71 9.19 -5.03
CA ILE A 218 7.59 9.17 -3.86
C ILE A 218 8.94 9.76 -4.26
N SER A 219 9.44 10.75 -3.50
CA SER A 219 10.81 11.25 -3.69
C SER A 219 11.81 10.15 -3.35
N LYS A 220 12.92 10.09 -4.07
CA LYS A 220 13.93 9.06 -3.89
C LYS A 220 15.29 9.69 -3.58
N GLN A 221 16.06 9.01 -2.76
CA GLN A 221 17.41 9.42 -2.44
C GLN A 221 18.35 8.94 -3.54
N ASN A 222 19.05 9.90 -4.17
CA ASN A 222 20.07 9.64 -5.16
C ASN A 222 21.45 9.57 -4.52
N GLN A 223 22.38 8.91 -5.19
CA GLN A 223 23.80 8.95 -4.84
C GLN A 223 24.48 10.18 -5.46
N ILE A 224 25.48 10.71 -4.77
CA ILE A 224 26.33 11.76 -5.35
C ILE A 224 27.37 11.11 -6.27
N ARG A 225 27.53 11.69 -7.45
CA ARG A 225 28.55 11.24 -8.42
C ARG A 225 29.94 11.28 -7.82
N THR A 226 30.78 10.31 -8.13
CA THR A 226 32.17 10.23 -7.64
C THR A 226 33.07 11.30 -8.29
N ASP A 227 32.75 11.70 -9.52
CA ASP A 227 33.47 12.69 -10.32
C ASP A 227 32.98 14.13 -10.12
N VAL A 228 32.09 14.38 -9.16
CA VAL A 228 31.51 15.69 -8.90
C VAL A 228 32.50 16.79 -8.59
N MET A 229 33.71 16.42 -8.17
CA MET A 229 34.80 17.40 -7.87
C MET A 229 35.19 18.25 -9.07
N SER A 230 35.09 17.73 -10.29
CA SER A 230 35.33 18.49 -11.52
C SER A 230 34.31 19.57 -11.84
N GLU A 231 33.11 19.49 -11.23
CA GLU A 231 32.01 20.44 -11.40
C GLU A 231 32.12 21.64 -10.46
N ILE A 232 32.96 21.57 -9.42
CA ILE A 232 33.14 22.63 -8.42
C ILE A 232 33.93 23.78 -9.01
N LYS A 233 33.31 24.93 -9.20
CA LYS A 233 33.94 26.16 -9.71
C LYS A 233 33.95 27.30 -8.69
N THR A 234 33.02 27.26 -7.73
CA THR A 234 32.85 28.31 -6.73
C THR A 234 32.76 27.73 -5.31
N VAL A 235 32.91 28.59 -4.30
CA VAL A 235 32.71 28.23 -2.89
C VAL A 235 31.27 27.74 -2.66
N SER A 236 30.31 28.34 -3.36
CA SER A 236 28.89 27.91 -3.27
C SER A 236 28.71 26.50 -3.81
N ASP A 237 29.36 26.14 -4.93
CA ASP A 237 29.32 24.79 -5.48
C ASP A 237 29.93 23.78 -4.50
N ALA A 238 31.06 24.11 -3.89
CA ALA A 238 31.70 23.27 -2.88
C ALA A 238 30.79 23.04 -1.67
N PHE A 239 30.11 24.09 -1.21
CA PHE A 239 29.11 23.99 -0.12
C PHE A 239 27.93 23.12 -0.51
N ASP A 240 27.34 23.34 -1.69
CA ASP A 240 26.22 22.55 -2.20
C ASP A 240 26.60 21.06 -2.32
N VAL A 241 27.79 20.74 -2.83
CA VAL A 241 28.29 19.34 -2.91
C VAL A 241 28.46 18.74 -1.52
N PHE A 242 28.99 19.50 -0.55
CA PHE A 242 29.13 19.04 0.82
C PHE A 242 27.78 18.73 1.45
N VAL A 243 26.81 19.65 1.35
CA VAL A 243 25.46 19.46 1.86
C VAL A 243 24.76 18.30 1.16
N ALA A 244 24.88 18.20 -0.17
CA ALA A 244 24.29 17.09 -0.93
C ALA A 244 24.86 15.72 -0.48
N ARG A 245 26.18 15.64 -0.19
CA ARG A 245 26.79 14.42 0.36
C ARG A 245 26.23 14.06 1.74
N LEU A 246 26.11 15.03 2.65
CA LEU A 246 25.51 14.79 3.95
C LEU A 246 24.07 14.28 3.83
N ILE A 247 23.26 14.89 2.95
CA ILE A 247 21.89 14.44 2.68
C ILE A 247 21.88 13.03 2.10
N SER A 248 22.77 12.70 1.16
CA SER A 248 22.82 11.36 0.54
C SER A 248 23.29 10.27 1.51
N GLN A 249 24.03 10.61 2.54
CA GLN A 249 24.50 9.69 3.59
C GLN A 249 23.53 9.58 4.76
N SER A 250 22.59 10.54 4.90
CA SER A 250 21.62 10.57 5.98
C SER A 250 20.40 9.71 5.62
N ASP A 251 19.86 8.98 6.60
CA ASP A 251 18.55 8.36 6.43
C ASP A 251 17.47 9.45 6.25
N GLN A 252 16.46 9.17 5.43
CA GLN A 252 15.34 10.10 5.22
C GLN A 252 14.55 10.38 6.50
N SER A 253 14.57 9.47 7.48
CA SER A 253 13.98 9.69 8.80
C SER A 253 14.74 10.74 9.61
N GLN A 254 16.07 10.82 9.48
CA GLN A 254 16.89 11.84 10.15
C GLN A 254 16.58 13.25 9.62
N ILE A 255 16.42 13.39 8.30
CA ILE A 255 16.05 14.66 7.68
C ILE A 255 14.64 15.08 8.11
N ALA A 256 13.70 14.13 8.15
CA ALA A 256 12.34 14.38 8.62
C ALA A 256 12.31 14.75 10.12
N GLY A 257 13.06 14.01 10.95
CA GLY A 257 13.22 14.27 12.38
C GLY A 257 13.77 15.67 12.65
N TYR A 258 14.83 16.07 11.95
CA TYR A 258 15.38 17.43 12.07
C TYR A 258 14.33 18.52 11.73
N LEU A 259 13.52 18.32 10.70
CA LEU A 259 12.46 19.28 10.36
C LEU A 259 11.34 19.31 11.42
N GLU A 260 11.08 18.20 12.10
CA GLU A 260 10.12 18.13 13.23
C GLU A 260 10.70 18.79 14.47
N GLU A 261 11.95 18.54 14.82
CA GLU A 261 12.65 19.22 15.94
C GLU A 261 12.60 20.75 15.78
N LEU A 262 12.85 21.26 14.56
CA LEU A 262 12.75 22.70 14.30
C LEU A 262 11.32 23.22 14.48
N ARG A 263 10.29 22.43 14.17
CA ARG A 263 8.88 22.79 14.36
C ARG A 263 8.49 22.79 15.81
N ASP A 264 8.91 21.77 16.56
CA ASP A 264 8.60 21.61 17.98
C ASP A 264 9.28 22.72 18.80
N ALA A 265 10.46 23.16 18.36
CA ALA A 265 11.16 24.30 18.93
C ALA A 265 10.64 25.69 18.46
N ASP A 266 9.61 25.70 17.61
CA ASP A 266 8.98 26.91 17.02
C ASP A 266 10.00 27.93 16.46
N VAL A 267 11.06 27.41 15.79
CA VAL A 267 12.22 28.19 15.31
C VAL A 267 11.81 29.25 14.29
N PHE A 268 10.80 28.97 13.46
CA PHE A 268 10.33 29.90 12.44
C PHE A 268 8.91 30.41 12.74
N PRO A 269 8.66 31.70 12.57
CA PRO A 269 7.38 32.35 12.92
C PRO A 269 6.21 31.93 12.01
N ASP A 270 6.49 31.29 10.84
CA ASP A 270 5.47 30.88 9.89
C ASP A 270 5.81 29.51 9.29
N LYS A 271 4.79 28.66 9.22
CA LYS A 271 4.88 27.28 8.69
C LYS A 271 5.45 27.22 7.26
N LYS A 272 5.33 28.28 6.47
CA LYS A 272 5.91 28.37 5.12
C LYS A 272 7.44 28.24 5.11
N TYR A 273 8.14 28.67 6.18
CA TYR A 273 9.60 28.57 6.24
C TYR A 273 10.09 27.13 6.35
N TYR A 274 9.39 26.26 7.09
CA TYR A 274 9.71 24.82 7.14
C TYR A 274 9.53 24.16 5.77
N THR A 275 8.50 24.57 5.02
CA THR A 275 8.28 24.09 3.65
C THR A 275 9.39 24.56 2.71
N ARG A 276 9.82 25.82 2.85
CA ARG A 276 10.94 26.38 2.06
C ARG A 276 12.26 25.69 2.39
N LEU A 277 12.55 25.45 3.68
CA LEU A 277 13.75 24.72 4.09
C LEU A 277 13.78 23.30 3.49
N LYS A 278 12.65 22.58 3.62
CA LYS A 278 12.53 21.25 3.02
C LYS A 278 12.78 21.26 1.52
N LYS A 279 12.17 22.22 0.81
CA LYS A 279 12.35 22.39 -0.63
C LYS A 279 13.82 22.68 -0.98
N LYS A 280 14.49 23.54 -0.22
CA LYS A 280 15.91 23.87 -0.42
C LYS A 280 16.82 22.64 -0.22
N LEU A 281 16.57 21.82 0.81
CA LEU A 281 17.30 20.57 1.02
C LEU A 281 17.12 19.61 -0.16
N GLN A 282 15.89 19.47 -0.67
CA GLN A 282 15.60 18.64 -1.84
C GLN A 282 16.26 19.18 -3.12
N GLU A 283 16.24 20.50 -3.34
CA GLU A 283 16.88 21.14 -4.50
C GLU A 283 18.40 20.90 -4.50
N VAL A 284 19.05 21.02 -3.33
CA VAL A 284 20.48 20.73 -3.20
C VAL A 284 20.78 19.25 -3.45
N ALA A 285 19.96 18.35 -2.87
CA ALA A 285 20.12 16.89 -3.04
C ALA A 285 19.93 16.42 -4.50
N THR A 286 19.10 17.15 -5.28
CA THR A 286 18.74 16.78 -6.67
C THR A 286 19.35 17.72 -7.71
N LYS A 287 20.30 18.60 -7.32
CA LYS A 287 20.92 19.55 -8.25
C LYS A 287 21.50 18.80 -9.46
N ALA A 288 21.12 19.24 -10.64
CA ALA A 288 21.51 18.61 -11.91
C ALA A 288 23.04 18.48 -12.02
N GLY A 289 23.51 17.30 -12.43
CA GLY A 289 24.93 16.99 -12.58
C GLY A 289 25.62 16.50 -11.30
N LEU A 290 25.06 16.70 -10.11
CA LEU A 290 25.69 16.27 -8.85
C LEU A 290 25.28 14.84 -8.42
N SER A 291 24.15 14.33 -8.86
CA SER A 291 23.61 13.05 -8.41
C SER A 291 23.36 12.06 -9.55
N VAL A 292 23.47 10.78 -9.24
CA VAL A 292 23.04 9.65 -10.07
C VAL A 292 21.99 8.83 -9.32
N SER A 293 21.13 8.15 -10.06
CA SER A 293 20.16 7.23 -9.45
C SER A 293 20.90 6.15 -8.68
N ASP A 294 20.50 5.93 -7.44
CA ASP A 294 20.98 4.83 -6.60
C ASP A 294 20.60 3.48 -7.24
N GLU A 295 21.50 2.50 -7.22
CA GLU A 295 21.25 1.18 -7.83
C GLU A 295 20.07 0.48 -7.20
N LEU A 296 19.88 0.59 -5.87
CA LEU A 296 18.72 0.06 -5.17
C LEU A 296 17.41 0.73 -5.64
N VAL A 297 17.43 2.05 -5.81
CA VAL A 297 16.29 2.79 -6.36
C VAL A 297 15.97 2.34 -7.76
N LYS A 298 17.00 2.16 -8.61
CA LYS A 298 16.83 1.72 -9.99
C LYS A 298 16.24 0.32 -10.07
N GLU A 299 16.75 -0.62 -9.26
CA GLU A 299 16.21 -1.97 -9.19
C GLU A 299 14.72 -1.96 -8.82
N LEU A 300 14.35 -1.26 -7.74
CA LEU A 300 12.95 -1.17 -7.31
C LEU A 300 12.06 -0.43 -8.33
N ASP A 301 12.58 0.61 -8.98
CA ASP A 301 11.89 1.32 -10.06
C ASP A 301 11.58 0.39 -11.24
N ASP A 302 12.55 -0.44 -11.62
CA ASP A 302 12.39 -1.38 -12.74
C ASP A 302 11.40 -2.51 -12.38
N GLU A 303 11.45 -3.03 -11.16
CA GLU A 303 10.45 -3.99 -10.66
C GLU A 303 9.03 -3.42 -10.71
N VAL A 304 8.85 -2.19 -10.25
CA VAL A 304 7.52 -1.53 -10.27
C VAL A 304 7.05 -1.23 -11.69
N LYS A 305 7.95 -0.83 -12.62
CA LYS A 305 7.62 -0.61 -14.04
C LYS A 305 7.17 -1.89 -14.72
N ASN A 306 7.85 -3.01 -14.44
CA ASN A 306 7.62 -4.28 -15.12
C ASN A 306 6.29 -4.95 -14.76
N ILE A 307 5.62 -4.52 -13.68
CA ILE A 307 4.28 -5.02 -13.32
C ILE A 307 3.30 -4.90 -14.50
N GLY A 308 3.38 -3.86 -15.30
CA GLY A 308 2.51 -3.65 -16.47
C GLY A 308 2.69 -4.67 -17.58
N ALA A 309 3.80 -5.41 -17.63
CA ALA A 309 4.06 -6.43 -18.63
C ALA A 309 3.26 -7.73 -18.43
N TYR A 310 2.65 -7.91 -17.25
CA TYR A 310 1.86 -9.09 -16.87
C TYR A 310 0.33 -8.84 -16.90
N VAL A 311 -0.12 -7.74 -17.49
CA VAL A 311 -1.53 -7.28 -17.49
C VAL A 311 -2.24 -7.53 -18.81
#